data_995b07112a5dde253718a869c86e04bb
#
_entry.id   995b07112a5dde253718a869c86e04bb
#
_cell.length_a   1.000
_cell.length_b   1.000
_cell.length_c   1.000
_cell.angle_alpha   90.00
_cell.angle_beta   90.00
_cell.angle_gamma   90.00
#
_symmetry.space_group_name_H-M   'P 1'
#
loop_
_entity.id
_entity.type
_entity.pdbx_description
1 polymer ?
#
loop_
_entity_poly.entity_id
_entity_poly.type
_entity_poly.pdbx_seq_one_letter_code
_entity_poly.pdbx_strand_id
1 'polypeptide(L)'
;MTLIKTYLIVIKSLLFYLFDSMALLKAPSPQQNELELVLLIRQDAIGDFVMWLDTAKEYRNIFPPDKYKIVLAGNKIWCDLAEELPYWDEILLVDVKQFKTFSGYRWILLRKIRSFGAQIAIQPTFSREFYHGDSLVRASKATRKISSVG
;
A
#
# COMPACT_ATOMS: atom_id res chain seq x y z
N MET A 1 -0.62 -3.26 33.31
CA MET A 1 -1.50 -2.88 32.20
C MET A 1 -0.76 -2.87 30.83
N THR A 2 0.54 -2.70 30.78
CA THR A 2 1.34 -2.60 29.54
C THR A 2 1.59 -3.97 28.88
N LEU A 3 1.95 -5.01 29.63
CA LEU A 3 2.24 -6.36 29.09
C LEU A 3 1.05 -6.99 28.36
N ILE A 4 -0.14 -6.93 28.94
CA ILE A 4 -1.36 -7.52 28.31
C ILE A 4 -1.66 -6.84 26.97
N LYS A 5 -1.54 -5.50 26.90
CA LYS A 5 -1.73 -4.78 25.63
C LYS A 5 -0.71 -5.20 24.56
N THR A 6 0.55 -5.38 24.96
CA THR A 6 1.60 -5.85 24.04
C THR A 6 1.29 -7.26 23.51
N TYR A 7 0.89 -8.20 24.37
CA TYR A 7 0.50 -9.54 23.94
C TYR A 7 -0.69 -9.52 22.97
N LEU A 8 -1.71 -8.70 23.23
CA LEU A 8 -2.86 -8.57 22.33
C LEU A 8 -2.47 -8.02 20.97
N ILE A 9 -1.56 -7.05 20.91
CA ILE A 9 -1.05 -6.50 19.64
C ILE A 9 -0.29 -7.57 18.86
N VAL A 10 0.58 -8.33 19.52
CA VAL A 10 1.35 -9.42 18.89
C VAL A 10 0.43 -10.51 18.34
N ILE A 11 -0.53 -10.96 19.13
CA ILE A 11 -1.51 -11.97 18.70
C ILE A 11 -2.32 -11.46 17.51
N LYS A 12 -2.82 -10.22 17.57
CA LYS A 12 -3.56 -9.61 16.46
C LYS A 12 -2.71 -9.52 15.20
N SER A 13 -1.46 -9.09 15.32
CA SER A 13 -0.53 -9.01 14.18
C SER A 13 -0.25 -10.37 13.56
N LEU A 14 -0.10 -11.41 14.38
CA LEU A 14 0.09 -12.79 13.92
C LEU A 14 -1.15 -13.30 13.17
N LEU A 15 -2.34 -13.07 13.70
CA LEU A 15 -3.60 -13.48 13.04
C LEU A 15 -3.75 -12.78 11.68
N PHE A 16 -3.48 -11.47 11.60
CA PHE A 16 -3.48 -10.77 10.32
C PHE A 16 -2.43 -11.31 9.35
N TYR A 17 -1.23 -11.60 9.83
CA TYR A 17 -0.19 -12.19 9.01
C TYR A 17 -0.60 -13.54 8.42
N LEU A 18 -1.21 -14.42 9.23
CA LEU A 18 -1.72 -15.72 8.78
C LEU A 18 -2.84 -15.56 7.74
N PHE A 19 -3.80 -14.68 8.02
CA PHE A 19 -4.90 -14.38 7.09
C PHE A 19 -4.37 -13.84 5.75
N ASP A 20 -3.45 -12.87 5.78
CA ASP A 20 -2.84 -12.29 4.59
C ASP A 20 -2.06 -13.35 3.79
N SER A 21 -1.34 -14.22 4.50
CA SER A 21 -0.59 -15.31 3.88
C SER A 21 -1.51 -16.29 3.15
N MET A 22 -2.65 -16.63 3.77
CA MET A 22 -3.68 -17.47 3.13
C MET A 22 -4.27 -16.79 1.87
N ALA A 23 -4.55 -15.48 1.94
CA ALA A 23 -5.06 -14.73 0.81
C ALA A 23 -4.08 -14.74 -0.39
N LEU A 24 -2.79 -14.77 -0.10
CA LEU A 24 -1.72 -14.68 -1.10
C LEU A 24 -1.26 -16.05 -1.63
N LEU A 25 -1.57 -17.16 -0.96
CA LEU A 25 -1.22 -18.52 -1.42
C LEU A 25 -1.79 -18.83 -2.82
N LYS A 26 -3.01 -18.38 -3.09
CA LYS A 26 -3.70 -18.56 -4.38
C LYS A 26 -3.91 -17.23 -5.12
N ALA A 27 -3.00 -16.28 -4.90
CA ALA A 27 -3.08 -15.00 -5.61
C ALA A 27 -2.80 -15.21 -7.11
N PRO A 28 -3.42 -14.41 -7.98
CA PRO A 28 -3.16 -14.46 -9.41
C PRO A 28 -1.69 -14.16 -9.69
N SER A 29 -1.18 -14.70 -10.80
CA SER A 29 0.13 -14.34 -11.29
C SER A 29 0.21 -12.84 -11.56
N PRO A 30 1.34 -12.19 -11.26
CA PRO A 30 1.54 -10.79 -11.58
C PRO A 30 1.35 -10.53 -13.07
N GLN A 31 0.76 -9.39 -13.41
CA GLN A 31 0.71 -8.92 -14.79
C GLN A 31 2.13 -8.63 -15.28
N GLN A 32 2.41 -9.02 -16.52
CA GLN A 32 3.60 -8.53 -17.20
C GLN A 32 3.31 -7.12 -17.69
N ASN A 33 4.04 -6.16 -17.16
CA ASN A 33 3.92 -4.77 -17.57
C ASN A 33 5.07 -4.44 -18.53
N GLU A 34 4.79 -3.62 -19.54
CA GLU A 34 5.85 -3.11 -20.45
C GLU A 34 6.78 -2.15 -19.71
N LEU A 35 6.24 -1.39 -18.76
CA LEU A 35 6.97 -0.48 -17.89
C LEU A 35 7.16 -1.09 -16.49
N GLU A 36 8.24 -0.71 -15.81
CA GLU A 36 8.41 -1.05 -14.40
C GLU A 36 7.34 -0.39 -13.55
N LEU A 37 6.65 -1.16 -12.71
CA LEU A 37 5.57 -0.65 -11.88
C LEU A 37 6.08 -0.26 -10.49
N VAL A 38 5.81 1.00 -10.13
CA VAL A 38 6.06 1.57 -8.80
C VAL A 38 4.73 1.66 -8.06
N LEU A 39 4.61 0.96 -6.94
CA LEU A 39 3.46 1.02 -6.05
C LEU A 39 3.75 1.99 -4.91
N LEU A 40 3.08 3.14 -4.91
CA LEU A 40 3.08 4.08 -3.79
C LEU A 40 1.93 3.73 -2.84
N ILE A 41 2.23 3.55 -1.56
CA ILE A 41 1.25 3.17 -0.55
C ILE A 41 1.10 4.31 0.45
N ARG A 42 -0.05 5.01 0.41
CA ARG A 42 -0.36 6.12 1.30
C ARG A 42 -1.79 5.99 1.82
N GLN A 43 -1.95 5.77 3.12
CA GLN A 43 -3.26 5.46 3.72
C GLN A 43 -3.64 6.41 4.85
N ASP A 44 -2.90 7.49 5.00
CA ASP A 44 -3.06 8.46 6.07
C ASP A 44 -4.33 9.31 5.92
N ALA A 45 -4.57 10.18 6.90
CA ALA A 45 -5.63 11.17 6.85
C ALA A 45 -5.37 12.22 5.77
N ILE A 46 -6.41 12.97 5.39
CA ILE A 46 -6.34 13.98 4.33
C ILE A 46 -5.30 15.07 4.63
N GLY A 47 -5.13 15.47 5.90
CA GLY A 47 -4.12 16.46 6.27
C GLY A 47 -2.69 16.00 5.96
N ASP A 48 -2.37 14.75 6.29
CA ASP A 48 -1.06 14.15 5.99
C ASP A 48 -0.84 13.98 4.49
N PHE A 49 -1.91 13.68 3.75
CA PHE A 49 -1.86 13.61 2.30
C PHE A 49 -1.52 14.97 1.68
N VAL A 50 -2.21 16.04 2.11
CA VAL A 50 -1.97 17.40 1.60
C VAL A 50 -0.55 17.87 1.90
N MET A 51 -0.05 17.63 3.12
CA MET A 51 1.33 17.96 3.49
C MET A 51 2.38 17.18 2.69
N TRP A 52 2.04 15.99 2.21
CA TRP A 52 2.93 15.17 1.41
C TRP A 52 2.98 15.56 -0.07
N LEU A 53 2.04 16.34 -0.59
CA LEU A 53 1.94 16.64 -2.02
C LEU A 53 3.20 17.27 -2.61
N ASP A 54 3.91 18.10 -1.85
CA ASP A 54 5.19 18.67 -2.29
C ASP A 54 6.27 17.60 -2.52
N THR A 55 6.26 16.54 -1.71
CA THR A 55 7.13 15.39 -1.91
C THR A 55 6.59 14.47 -3.00
N ALA A 56 5.26 14.35 -3.10
CA ALA A 56 4.59 13.45 -4.05
C ALA A 56 4.95 13.76 -5.51
N LYS A 57 5.03 15.03 -5.86
CA LYS A 57 5.42 15.47 -7.22
C LYS A 57 6.81 15.00 -7.62
N GLU A 58 7.74 14.85 -6.66
CA GLU A 58 9.12 14.44 -6.93
C GLU A 58 9.22 12.97 -7.37
N TYR A 59 8.23 12.13 -7.02
CA TYR A 59 8.21 10.74 -7.50
C TYR A 59 8.17 10.67 -9.03
N ARG A 60 7.48 11.59 -9.69
CA ARG A 60 7.42 11.63 -11.16
C ARG A 60 8.77 12.01 -11.79
N ASN A 61 9.58 12.81 -11.08
CA ASN A 61 10.95 13.13 -11.49
C ASN A 61 11.90 11.94 -11.32
N ILE A 62 11.71 11.16 -10.24
CA ILE A 62 12.52 9.97 -9.94
C ILE A 62 12.11 8.79 -10.83
N PHE A 63 10.81 8.67 -11.13
CA PHE A 63 10.21 7.60 -11.92
C PHE A 63 9.52 8.17 -13.16
N PRO A 64 10.29 8.52 -14.21
CA PRO A 64 9.75 9.14 -15.40
C PRO A 64 8.79 8.21 -16.18
N PRO A 65 7.75 8.76 -16.84
CA PRO A 65 6.65 7.99 -17.42
C PRO A 65 7.02 7.12 -18.62
N ASP A 66 8.17 7.36 -19.23
CA ASP A 66 8.70 6.53 -20.32
C ASP A 66 9.26 5.18 -19.84
N LYS A 67 9.55 5.04 -18.55
CA LYS A 67 10.13 3.84 -17.94
C LYS A 67 9.27 3.23 -16.85
N TYR A 68 8.48 4.05 -16.17
CA TYR A 68 7.77 3.64 -14.97
C TYR A 68 6.28 3.96 -15.04
N LYS A 69 5.46 3.02 -14.60
CA LYS A 69 4.06 3.23 -14.26
C LYS A 69 3.93 3.39 -12.74
N ILE A 70 3.38 4.51 -12.26
CA ILE A 70 3.13 4.74 -10.84
C ILE A 70 1.68 4.44 -10.50
N VAL A 71 1.45 3.53 -9.58
CA VAL A 71 0.13 3.22 -9.01
C VAL A 71 0.10 3.70 -7.56
N LEU A 72 -0.86 4.58 -7.24
CA LEU A 72 -1.08 5.06 -5.88
C LEU A 72 -2.16 4.20 -5.19
N ALA A 73 -1.78 3.43 -4.18
CA ALA A 73 -2.74 2.78 -3.26
C ALA A 73 -3.10 3.76 -2.13
N GLY A 74 -4.14 4.53 -2.37
CA GLY A 74 -4.54 5.69 -1.58
C GLY A 74 -5.78 5.45 -0.72
N ASN A 75 -5.89 6.18 0.41
CA ASN A 75 -7.09 6.17 1.23
C ASN A 75 -8.26 6.80 0.47
N LYS A 76 -9.36 6.09 0.37
CA LYS A 76 -10.56 6.51 -0.39
C LYS A 76 -11.09 7.90 0.01
N ILE A 77 -10.80 8.36 1.23
CA ILE A 77 -11.33 9.64 1.72
C ILE A 77 -10.77 10.88 1.01
N TRP A 78 -9.66 10.75 0.30
CA TRP A 78 -9.00 11.84 -0.43
C TRP A 78 -8.60 11.46 -1.86
N CYS A 79 -8.97 10.28 -2.33
CA CYS A 79 -8.60 9.84 -3.68
C CYS A 79 -9.17 10.73 -4.78
N ASP A 80 -10.38 11.29 -4.61
CA ASP A 80 -10.94 12.24 -5.58
C ASP A 80 -10.02 13.44 -5.79
N LEU A 81 -9.40 13.95 -4.70
CA LEU A 81 -8.38 15.01 -4.80
C LEU A 81 -7.11 14.51 -5.52
N ALA A 82 -6.73 13.26 -5.29
CA ALA A 82 -5.56 12.69 -5.92
C ALA A 82 -5.75 12.50 -7.44
N GLU A 83 -6.96 12.22 -7.91
CA GLU A 83 -7.28 12.03 -9.34
C GLU A 83 -7.01 13.28 -10.19
N GLU A 84 -7.08 14.47 -9.57
CA GLU A 84 -6.79 15.74 -10.23
C GLU A 84 -5.28 16.02 -10.42
N LEU A 85 -4.40 15.15 -9.90
CA LEU A 85 -2.96 15.39 -9.86
C LEU A 85 -2.20 14.50 -10.87
N PRO A 86 -1.24 15.08 -11.64
CA PRO A 86 -0.51 14.36 -12.69
C PRO A 86 0.68 13.54 -12.16
N TYR A 87 0.66 13.08 -10.88
CA TYR A 87 1.82 12.47 -10.24
C TYR A 87 1.86 10.94 -10.37
N TRP A 88 0.74 10.32 -10.73
CA TRP A 88 0.55 8.87 -10.86
C TRP A 88 -0.30 8.55 -12.09
N ASP A 89 -0.20 7.31 -12.55
CA ASP A 89 -0.90 6.82 -13.74
C ASP A 89 -2.20 6.10 -13.38
N GLU A 90 -2.28 5.56 -12.17
CA GLU A 90 -3.46 4.82 -11.68
C GLU A 90 -3.61 5.01 -10.18
N ILE A 91 -4.85 5.07 -9.71
CA ILE A 91 -5.17 5.12 -8.28
C ILE A 91 -5.96 3.86 -7.90
N LEU A 92 -5.47 3.15 -6.90
CA LEU A 92 -6.19 2.08 -6.24
C LEU A 92 -6.80 2.60 -4.94
N LEU A 93 -8.12 2.72 -4.92
CA LEU A 93 -8.87 3.17 -3.76
C LEU A 93 -8.79 2.14 -2.62
N VAL A 94 -8.35 2.56 -1.45
CA VAL A 94 -8.31 1.73 -0.24
C VAL A 94 -9.30 2.23 0.79
N ASP A 95 -10.34 1.43 1.06
CA ASP A 95 -11.18 1.64 2.24
C ASP A 95 -10.44 1.14 3.49
N VAL A 96 -9.74 2.07 4.16
CA VAL A 96 -8.91 1.76 5.31
C VAL A 96 -9.72 1.13 6.45
N LYS A 97 -11.00 1.52 6.64
CA LYS A 97 -11.85 0.95 7.69
C LYS A 97 -12.14 -0.53 7.44
N GLN A 98 -12.49 -0.89 6.21
CA GLN A 98 -12.71 -2.29 5.83
C GLN A 98 -11.41 -3.09 5.81
N PHE A 99 -10.31 -2.46 5.37
CA PHE A 99 -9.00 -3.12 5.32
C PHE A 99 -8.46 -3.48 6.72
N LYS A 100 -8.83 -2.73 7.76
CA LYS A 100 -8.46 -3.01 9.16
C LYS A 100 -9.16 -4.22 9.78
N THR A 101 -9.98 -4.93 9.05
CA THR A 101 -10.77 -6.08 9.51
C THR A 101 -10.41 -7.37 8.76
N PHE A 102 -10.71 -8.53 9.37
CA PHE A 102 -10.68 -9.83 8.68
C PHE A 102 -11.89 -9.95 7.76
N SER A 103 -11.81 -9.41 6.56
CA SER A 103 -12.94 -9.29 5.65
C SER A 103 -12.60 -9.79 4.25
N GLY A 104 -13.64 -10.09 3.47
CA GLY A 104 -13.49 -10.38 2.04
C GLY A 104 -12.87 -9.22 1.28
N TYR A 105 -13.12 -7.98 1.71
CA TYR A 105 -12.50 -6.79 1.14
C TYR A 105 -10.97 -6.84 1.27
N ARG A 106 -10.45 -7.12 2.49
CA ARG A 106 -9.00 -7.27 2.73
C ARG A 106 -8.41 -8.34 1.83
N TRP A 107 -9.09 -9.50 1.76
CA TRP A 107 -8.67 -10.62 0.92
C TRP A 107 -8.53 -10.22 -0.56
N ILE A 108 -9.57 -9.58 -1.11
CA ILE A 108 -9.61 -9.13 -2.52
C ILE A 108 -8.54 -8.07 -2.78
N LEU A 109 -8.40 -7.09 -1.88
CA LEU A 109 -7.42 -6.01 -2.02
C LEU A 109 -5.98 -6.52 -2.03
N LEU A 110 -5.61 -7.44 -1.13
CA LEU A 110 -4.27 -8.04 -1.10
C LEU A 110 -3.95 -8.77 -2.41
N ARG A 111 -4.92 -9.49 -2.95
CA ARG A 111 -4.79 -10.19 -4.24
C ARG A 111 -4.67 -9.19 -5.41
N LYS A 112 -5.42 -8.09 -5.37
CA LYS A 112 -5.32 -7.02 -6.36
C LYS A 112 -3.94 -6.37 -6.32
N ILE A 113 -3.41 -6.06 -5.14
CA ILE A 113 -2.04 -5.54 -4.97
C ILE A 113 -1.01 -6.52 -5.56
N ARG A 114 -1.16 -7.81 -5.31
CA ARG A 114 -0.27 -8.85 -5.89
C ARG A 114 -0.34 -8.88 -7.41
N SER A 115 -1.53 -8.74 -7.98
CA SER A 115 -1.73 -8.83 -9.43
C SER A 115 -1.09 -7.69 -10.21
N PHE A 116 -0.79 -6.55 -9.60
CA PHE A 116 -0.06 -5.46 -10.27
C PHE A 116 1.36 -5.85 -10.68
N GLY A 117 2.01 -6.77 -9.97
CA GLY A 117 3.38 -7.17 -10.30
C GLY A 117 4.40 -6.05 -10.09
N ALA A 118 4.24 -5.23 -9.05
CA ALA A 118 5.12 -4.11 -8.78
C ALA A 118 6.57 -4.57 -8.53
N GLN A 119 7.54 -3.91 -9.18
CA GLN A 119 8.96 -4.10 -8.94
C GLN A 119 9.43 -3.29 -7.74
N ILE A 120 8.82 -2.12 -7.54
CA ILE A 120 9.17 -1.20 -6.45
C ILE A 120 7.90 -0.93 -5.63
N ALA A 121 7.98 -1.06 -4.30
CA ALA A 121 6.91 -0.66 -3.39
C ALA A 121 7.45 0.37 -2.40
N ILE A 122 6.79 1.51 -2.31
CA ILE A 122 7.20 2.64 -1.47
C ILE A 122 6.07 2.99 -0.51
N GLN A 123 6.40 3.01 0.79
CA GLN A 123 5.47 3.43 1.84
C GLN A 123 6.09 4.59 2.63
N PRO A 124 5.79 5.85 2.26
CA PRO A 124 6.39 7.03 2.89
C PRO A 124 5.69 7.46 4.20
N THR A 125 4.86 6.60 4.79
CA THR A 125 4.15 6.88 6.03
C THR A 125 5.09 6.81 7.23
N PHE A 126 5.12 7.83 8.07
CA PHE A 126 5.96 7.88 9.28
C PHE A 126 5.47 6.88 10.33
N SER A 127 4.18 6.94 10.69
CA SER A 127 3.56 6.02 11.67
C SER A 127 3.08 4.75 10.99
N ARG A 128 3.95 3.74 10.92
CA ARG A 128 3.66 2.48 10.24
C ARG A 128 2.90 1.52 11.15
N GLU A 129 1.88 0.88 10.62
CA GLU A 129 1.17 -0.20 11.29
C GLU A 129 1.32 -1.50 10.48
N PHE A 130 1.80 -2.57 11.15
CA PHE A 130 2.13 -3.86 10.55
C PHE A 130 1.00 -4.47 9.71
N TYR A 131 -0.24 -4.36 10.18
CA TYR A 131 -1.43 -4.92 9.50
C TYR A 131 -2.14 -3.94 8.57
N HIS A 132 -1.53 -2.79 8.26
CA HIS A 132 -2.02 -1.79 7.30
C HIS A 132 -1.10 -1.67 6.09
N GLY A 133 -0.38 -0.56 5.96
CA GLY A 133 0.49 -0.29 4.83
C GLY A 133 1.58 -1.35 4.64
N ASP A 134 2.14 -1.87 5.73
CA ASP A 134 3.13 -2.96 5.66
C ASP A 134 2.55 -4.25 5.07
N SER A 135 1.25 -4.53 5.30
CA SER A 135 0.57 -5.65 4.65
C SER A 135 0.49 -5.49 3.13
N LEU A 136 0.24 -4.27 2.63
CA LEU A 136 0.22 -3.99 1.19
C LEU A 136 1.63 -4.09 0.59
N VAL A 137 2.66 -3.60 1.31
CA VAL A 137 4.07 -3.76 0.90
C VAL A 137 4.43 -5.24 0.80
N ARG A 138 4.03 -6.07 1.78
CA ARG A 138 4.26 -7.53 1.73
C ARG A 138 3.48 -8.18 0.59
N ALA A 139 2.22 -7.79 0.41
CA ALA A 139 1.35 -8.33 -0.62
C ALA A 139 1.88 -8.06 -2.03
N SER A 140 2.48 -6.90 -2.29
CA SER A 140 3.06 -6.56 -3.60
C SER A 140 4.13 -7.54 -4.06
N LYS A 141 4.89 -8.13 -3.11
CA LYS A 141 6.08 -8.97 -3.38
C LYS A 141 7.14 -8.24 -4.21
N ALA A 142 7.13 -6.90 -4.19
CA ALA A 142 8.11 -6.10 -4.90
C ALA A 142 9.54 -6.50 -4.53
N THR A 143 10.44 -6.48 -5.49
CA THR A 143 11.86 -6.79 -5.28
C THR A 143 12.56 -5.69 -4.50
N ARG A 144 12.15 -4.43 -4.71
CA ARG A 144 12.62 -3.26 -3.95
C ARG A 144 11.49 -2.72 -3.08
N LYS A 145 11.73 -2.65 -1.77
CA LYS A 145 10.77 -2.15 -0.79
C LYS A 145 11.43 -0.99 -0.04
N ILE A 146 10.80 0.16 -0.10
CA ILE A 146 11.28 1.39 0.53
C ILE A 146 10.21 1.87 1.51
N SER A 147 10.61 2.12 2.75
CA SER A 147 9.70 2.66 3.74
C SER A 147 10.45 3.57 4.70
N SER A 148 9.75 4.55 5.26
CA SER A 148 10.31 5.37 6.33
C SER A 148 10.62 4.51 7.56
N VAL A 149 11.67 4.90 8.27
CA VAL A 149 11.98 4.38 9.61
C VAL A 149 11.42 5.41 10.58
N GLY A 150 10.32 5.09 11.23
CA GLY A 150 9.69 5.89 12.28
C GLY A 150 10.09 5.42 13.66
#